data_7eecfb4742a7a5781f8fdacab773b5d5
#
_entry.id   7eecfb4742a7a5781f8fdacab773b5d5
#
_cell.length_a   1.000
_cell.length_b   1.000
_cell.length_c   1.000
_cell.angle_alpha   90.00
_cell.angle_beta   90.00
_cell.angle_gamma   90.00
#
_symmetry.space_group_name_H-M   'P 1'
#
loop_
_entity.id
_entity.type
_entity.pdbx_description
1 polymer ?
#
loop_
_entity_poly.entity_id
_entity_poly.type
_entity_poly.pdbx_seq_one_letter_code
_entity_poly.pdbx_strand_id
1 'polypeptide(L)'
;MTLYGIPYQGSKTKIAPNIISLLPPGKRFCDLFGGGFAMSHCARLSGKYEKVLYNEINPLLPPLLKDALCGKYNYNRFKPEFISRERFYREKEQNGYIKYIWSFGNSGKEYLFGADLEPVKKEAHDFVVFGIPTTHFKEVEKYVTSKDIHKRRIQFCGWFRQHKKRFDIEQLERLERLEQLERLERLEQLERLPRFDLQQLEQLERLQQLEQHFLFSCGSYAEYQYQDGDIVYCDPPYENTADYGNTFDHESFYEWVHTRPYQVWFSSYQGVKGFRLVWAKQLRSSLGAGNSSINYECLYTNRG
;
A
#
# COMPACT_ATOMS: atom_id res chain seq x y z
N MET A 1 -11.99 -4.15 -9.42
CA MET A 1 -12.00 -4.06 -7.95
C MET A 1 -11.48 -2.69 -7.57
N THR A 2 -12.25 -1.92 -6.80
CA THR A 2 -11.81 -0.58 -6.35
C THR A 2 -10.68 -0.75 -5.34
N LEU A 3 -9.56 -0.06 -5.55
CA LEU A 3 -8.44 -0.02 -4.61
C LEU A 3 -8.60 1.22 -3.74
N TYR A 4 -8.59 1.03 -2.42
CA TYR A 4 -8.67 2.10 -1.43
C TYR A 4 -7.29 2.40 -0.86
N GLY A 5 -7.03 3.68 -0.60
CA GLY A 5 -5.77 4.14 -0.01
C GLY A 5 -4.57 4.08 -0.95
N ILE A 6 -3.39 4.13 -0.35
CA ILE A 6 -2.09 3.97 -1.02
C ILE A 6 -1.59 2.53 -0.92
N PRO A 7 -0.60 2.12 -1.75
CA PRO A 7 0.11 0.88 -1.54
C PRO A 7 0.79 0.88 -0.16
N TYR A 8 0.42 -0.07 0.69
CA TYR A 8 0.91 -0.16 2.06
C TYR A 8 0.78 -1.59 2.59
N GLN A 9 1.80 -2.06 3.32
CA GLN A 9 1.76 -3.38 3.95
C GLN A 9 0.62 -3.43 4.99
N GLY A 10 -0.17 -4.51 5.00
CA GLY A 10 -1.32 -4.63 5.91
C GLY A 10 -2.58 -3.85 5.51
N SER A 11 -2.59 -3.23 4.31
CA SER A 11 -3.73 -2.44 3.84
C SER A 11 -5.04 -3.24 3.81
N LYS A 12 -6.10 -2.68 4.39
CA LYS A 12 -7.46 -3.22 4.45
C LYS A 12 -8.27 -3.08 3.15
N THR A 13 -7.65 -2.71 2.04
CA THR A 13 -8.35 -2.38 0.78
C THR A 13 -9.36 -3.45 0.32
N LYS A 14 -9.09 -4.74 0.60
CA LYS A 14 -9.97 -5.86 0.21
C LYS A 14 -11.21 -6.02 1.08
N ILE A 15 -11.18 -5.53 2.30
CA ILE A 15 -12.23 -5.74 3.32
C ILE A 15 -12.83 -4.44 3.85
N ALA A 16 -12.23 -3.29 3.56
CA ALA A 16 -12.74 -1.99 3.99
C ALA A 16 -14.24 -1.80 3.67
N PRO A 17 -14.77 -2.14 2.48
CA PRO A 17 -16.20 -2.02 2.22
C PRO A 17 -17.07 -2.89 3.15
N ASN A 18 -16.62 -4.10 3.49
CA ASN A 18 -17.34 -4.98 4.41
C ASN A 18 -17.39 -4.34 5.81
N ILE A 19 -16.25 -3.88 6.32
CA ILE A 19 -16.17 -3.24 7.65
C ILE A 19 -17.02 -1.98 7.67
N ILE A 20 -16.84 -1.05 6.73
CA ILE A 20 -17.59 0.21 6.68
C ILE A 20 -19.11 -0.02 6.55
N SER A 21 -19.54 -1.09 5.87
CA SER A 21 -20.99 -1.41 5.78
C SER A 21 -21.61 -1.77 7.13
N LEU A 22 -20.84 -2.37 8.04
CA LEU A 22 -21.27 -2.80 9.37
C LEU A 22 -21.25 -1.68 10.41
N LEU A 23 -20.43 -0.66 10.22
CA LEU A 23 -20.34 0.47 11.12
C LEU A 23 -21.56 1.38 10.98
N PRO A 24 -22.07 1.97 12.08
CA PRO A 24 -23.21 2.91 11.99
C PRO A 24 -22.81 4.19 11.24
N PRO A 25 -23.78 4.97 10.72
CA PRO A 25 -23.53 6.33 10.27
C PRO A 25 -23.19 7.25 11.44
N GLY A 26 -22.49 8.35 11.17
CA GLY A 26 -22.07 9.30 12.19
C GLY A 26 -21.63 10.62 11.60
N LYS A 27 -21.32 11.59 12.46
CA LYS A 27 -20.80 12.90 12.03
C LYS A 27 -19.37 12.76 11.50
N ARG A 28 -18.54 12.00 12.23
CA ARG A 28 -17.12 11.85 11.89
C ARG A 28 -16.67 10.40 12.02
N PHE A 29 -16.05 9.85 10.99
CA PHE A 29 -15.34 8.60 11.07
C PHE A 29 -13.91 8.87 11.56
N CYS A 30 -13.51 8.23 12.64
CA CYS A 30 -12.20 8.43 13.28
C CYS A 30 -11.35 7.16 13.14
N ASP A 31 -10.45 7.18 12.16
CA ASP A 31 -9.48 6.12 11.85
C ASP A 31 -8.21 6.38 12.66
N LEU A 32 -8.06 5.71 13.82
CA LEU A 32 -6.99 6.02 14.76
C LEU A 32 -5.66 5.32 14.45
N PHE A 33 -5.67 4.37 13.51
CA PHE A 33 -4.50 3.67 12.97
C PHE A 33 -4.57 3.71 11.44
N GLY A 34 -4.50 4.88 10.87
CA GLY A 34 -4.86 5.13 9.48
C GLY A 34 -4.01 4.43 8.44
N GLY A 35 -2.74 4.13 8.74
CA GLY A 35 -1.82 3.39 7.88
C GLY A 35 -1.86 3.86 6.41
N GLY A 36 -2.09 2.92 5.49
CA GLY A 36 -2.21 3.20 4.05
C GLY A 36 -3.51 3.88 3.61
N PHE A 37 -4.30 4.47 4.51
CA PHE A 37 -5.49 5.25 4.19
C PHE A 37 -6.71 4.46 3.65
N ALA A 38 -6.68 3.13 3.67
CA ALA A 38 -7.72 2.31 3.04
C ALA A 38 -9.09 2.48 3.71
N MET A 39 -9.15 2.48 5.04
CA MET A 39 -10.38 2.65 5.81
C MET A 39 -10.93 4.06 5.69
N SER A 40 -10.10 5.07 5.88
CA SER A 40 -10.44 6.49 5.71
C SER A 40 -10.98 6.80 4.31
N HIS A 41 -10.34 6.30 3.26
CA HIS A 41 -10.78 6.44 1.86
C HIS A 41 -12.15 5.78 1.63
N CYS A 42 -12.32 4.54 2.08
CA CYS A 42 -13.59 3.83 1.95
C CYS A 42 -14.72 4.51 2.74
N ALA A 43 -14.43 4.96 3.96
CA ALA A 43 -15.37 5.71 4.78
C ALA A 43 -15.86 6.98 4.09
N ARG A 44 -14.95 7.74 3.47
CA ARG A 44 -15.31 8.95 2.72
C ARG A 44 -16.25 8.66 1.55
N LEU A 45 -15.93 7.62 0.77
CA LEU A 45 -16.74 7.23 -0.39
C LEU A 45 -18.09 6.59 -0.02
N SER A 46 -18.26 6.11 1.21
CA SER A 46 -19.50 5.49 1.66
C SER A 46 -20.69 6.48 1.81
N GLY A 47 -20.39 7.77 1.95
CA GLY A 47 -21.40 8.80 2.22
C GLY A 47 -22.02 8.75 3.63
N LYS A 48 -21.56 7.84 4.52
CA LYS A 48 -22.09 7.66 5.88
C LYS A 48 -21.64 8.73 6.86
N TYR A 49 -20.56 9.47 6.54
CA TYR A 49 -19.88 10.39 7.44
C TYR A 49 -19.67 11.75 6.79
N GLU A 50 -19.91 12.81 7.54
CA GLU A 50 -19.68 14.18 7.06
C GLU A 50 -18.19 14.49 6.92
N LYS A 51 -17.38 13.98 7.87
CA LYS A 51 -15.93 14.17 7.93
C LYS A 51 -15.23 12.85 8.23
N VAL A 52 -13.96 12.77 7.86
CA VAL A 52 -13.07 11.67 8.22
C VAL A 52 -11.85 12.23 8.93
N LEU A 53 -11.60 11.76 10.15
CA LEU A 53 -10.34 11.99 10.89
C LEU A 53 -9.42 10.81 10.60
N TYR A 54 -8.30 11.09 9.99
CA TYR A 54 -7.18 10.17 9.82
C TYR A 54 -6.11 10.49 10.86
N ASN A 55 -5.81 9.55 11.73
CA ASN A 55 -4.70 9.63 12.68
C ASN A 55 -3.70 8.51 12.41
N GLU A 56 -2.41 8.85 12.49
CA GLU A 56 -1.33 7.90 12.26
C GLU A 56 -0.11 8.30 13.08
N ILE A 57 0.50 7.33 13.76
CA ILE A 57 1.69 7.59 14.58
C ILE A 57 2.95 7.79 13.72
N ASN A 58 2.98 7.22 12.53
CA ASN A 58 4.10 7.35 11.60
C ASN A 58 4.07 8.71 10.90
N PRO A 59 5.03 9.60 11.19
CA PRO A 59 5.00 10.98 10.70
C PRO A 59 5.21 11.13 9.20
N LEU A 60 5.63 10.06 8.50
CA LEU A 60 5.86 10.10 7.05
C LEU A 60 4.57 9.92 6.22
N LEU A 61 3.51 9.32 6.80
CA LEU A 61 2.28 9.03 6.08
C LEU A 61 1.37 10.24 5.90
N PRO A 62 1.06 11.05 6.91
CA PRO A 62 0.17 12.21 6.75
C PRO A 62 0.64 13.20 5.67
N PRO A 63 1.93 13.57 5.56
CA PRO A 63 2.41 14.44 4.47
C PRO A 63 2.26 13.80 3.09
N LEU A 64 2.60 12.51 2.94
CA LEU A 64 2.46 11.75 1.69
C LEU A 64 1.00 11.76 1.20
N LEU A 65 0.05 11.52 2.11
CA LEU A 65 -1.37 11.49 1.79
C LEU A 65 -1.91 12.87 1.44
N LYS A 66 -1.51 13.92 2.17
CA LYS A 66 -1.86 15.31 1.85
C LYS A 66 -1.36 15.70 0.45
N ASP A 67 -0.10 15.37 0.13
CA ASP A 67 0.47 15.60 -1.19
C ASP A 67 -0.34 14.87 -2.30
N ALA A 68 -0.76 13.61 -2.04
CA ALA A 68 -1.55 12.84 -2.99
C ALA A 68 -2.96 13.43 -3.19
N LEU A 69 -3.63 13.84 -2.10
CA LEU A 69 -4.95 14.48 -2.16
C LEU A 69 -4.92 15.84 -2.86
N CYS A 70 -3.82 16.60 -2.71
CA CYS A 70 -3.62 17.86 -3.43
C CYS A 70 -3.21 17.67 -4.90
N GLY A 71 -3.11 16.43 -5.38
CA GLY A 71 -2.78 16.12 -6.77
C GLY A 71 -1.31 16.30 -7.15
N LYS A 72 -0.40 16.32 -6.18
CA LYS A 72 1.05 16.44 -6.43
C LYS A 72 1.57 15.34 -7.35
N TYR A 73 1.00 14.13 -7.26
CA TYR A 73 1.42 12.96 -8.03
C TYR A 73 0.63 12.77 -9.34
N ASN A 74 -0.05 13.80 -9.82
CA ASN A 74 -0.75 13.77 -11.10
C ASN A 74 0.27 13.80 -12.25
N TYR A 75 0.23 12.81 -13.14
CA TYR A 75 1.17 12.64 -14.25
C TYR A 75 1.18 13.79 -15.26
N ASN A 76 0.15 14.60 -15.33
CA ASN A 76 0.15 15.81 -16.16
C ASN A 76 1.10 16.89 -15.63
N ARG A 77 1.43 16.82 -14.33
CA ARG A 77 2.26 17.80 -13.62
C ARG A 77 3.51 17.18 -13.01
N PHE A 78 3.46 15.90 -12.67
CA PHE A 78 4.51 15.17 -11.99
C PHE A 78 5.09 14.09 -12.90
N LYS A 79 6.36 14.22 -13.24
CA LYS A 79 7.12 13.15 -13.89
C LYS A 79 8.01 12.50 -12.84
N PRO A 80 7.69 11.30 -12.38
CA PRO A 80 8.46 10.65 -11.33
C PRO A 80 9.88 10.36 -11.80
N GLU A 81 10.85 10.72 -10.99
CA GLU A 81 12.24 10.30 -11.19
C GLU A 81 12.40 8.85 -10.72
N PHE A 82 13.31 8.14 -11.35
CA PHE A 82 13.71 6.83 -10.86
C PHE A 82 14.50 6.99 -9.56
N ILE A 83 14.05 6.31 -8.51
CA ILE A 83 14.76 6.28 -7.23
C ILE A 83 15.69 5.08 -7.23
N SER A 84 17.01 5.33 -7.23
CA SER A 84 18.02 4.27 -7.14
C SER A 84 18.02 3.63 -5.75
N ARG A 85 18.57 2.41 -5.66
CA ARG A 85 18.79 1.69 -4.39
C ARG A 85 19.56 2.55 -3.38
N GLU A 86 20.64 3.20 -3.82
CA GLU A 86 21.44 4.07 -2.97
C GLU A 86 20.60 5.23 -2.41
N ARG A 87 19.85 5.90 -3.27
CA ARG A 87 18.97 7.01 -2.88
C ARG A 87 17.86 6.53 -1.95
N PHE A 88 17.28 5.35 -2.20
CA PHE A 88 16.26 4.77 -1.34
C PHE A 88 16.76 4.61 0.10
N TYR A 89 17.91 3.95 0.31
CA TYR A 89 18.43 3.74 1.66
C TYR A 89 18.89 5.02 2.34
N ARG A 90 19.34 6.02 1.57
CA ARG A 90 19.72 7.33 2.10
C ARG A 90 18.54 8.17 2.57
N GLU A 91 17.42 8.12 1.86
CA GLU A 91 16.32 9.09 2.01
C GLU A 91 15.02 8.48 2.58
N LYS A 92 14.89 7.16 2.66
CA LYS A 92 13.63 6.50 3.04
C LYS A 92 13.11 6.89 4.43
N GLU A 93 13.97 7.18 5.40
CA GLU A 93 13.54 7.53 6.75
C GLU A 93 13.06 9.00 6.87
N GLN A 94 13.21 9.78 5.81
CA GLN A 94 12.81 11.19 5.78
C GLN A 94 11.72 11.48 4.74
N ASN A 95 11.41 10.51 3.88
CA ASN A 95 10.52 10.71 2.75
C ASN A 95 9.56 9.53 2.56
N GLY A 96 8.28 9.74 2.90
CA GLY A 96 7.25 8.71 2.80
C GLY A 96 7.01 8.19 1.39
N TYR A 97 7.14 9.05 0.36
CA TYR A 97 7.04 8.64 -1.04
C TYR A 97 8.14 7.64 -1.40
N ILE A 98 9.39 7.96 -1.05
CA ILE A 98 10.52 7.05 -1.28
C ILE A 98 10.32 5.76 -0.47
N LYS A 99 10.00 5.87 0.81
CA LYS A 99 9.87 4.73 1.72
C LYS A 99 8.82 3.72 1.26
N TYR A 100 7.61 4.17 0.96
CA TYR A 100 6.49 3.25 0.72
C TYR A 100 6.26 2.92 -0.75
N ILE A 101 6.52 3.85 -1.67
CA ILE A 101 6.30 3.61 -3.10
C ILE A 101 7.45 2.83 -3.73
N TRP A 102 8.67 3.00 -3.23
CA TRP A 102 9.88 2.38 -3.77
C TRP A 102 10.40 1.20 -2.92
N SER A 103 9.56 0.63 -2.07
CA SER A 103 9.92 -0.54 -1.28
C SER A 103 9.21 -1.81 -1.72
N PHE A 104 9.90 -2.95 -1.54
CA PHE A 104 9.32 -4.26 -1.79
C PHE A 104 8.16 -4.54 -0.85
N GLY A 105 7.03 -4.96 -1.41
CA GLY A 105 5.80 -5.19 -0.64
C GLY A 105 5.24 -3.95 0.06
N ASN A 106 5.73 -2.75 -0.28
CA ASN A 106 5.35 -1.46 0.33
C ASN A 106 5.56 -1.44 1.86
N SER A 107 6.54 -2.20 2.32
CA SER A 107 6.88 -2.35 3.73
C SER A 107 7.77 -1.21 4.27
N GLY A 108 8.43 -0.45 3.40
CA GLY A 108 9.44 0.54 3.75
C GLY A 108 10.79 -0.05 4.20
N LYS A 109 10.93 -1.37 4.19
CA LYS A 109 12.14 -2.07 4.65
C LYS A 109 13.17 -2.20 3.54
N GLU A 110 12.84 -2.94 2.51
CA GLU A 110 13.74 -3.32 1.40
C GLU A 110 13.40 -2.56 0.13
N TYR A 111 14.42 -2.27 -0.67
CA TYR A 111 14.25 -1.62 -1.96
C TYR A 111 13.43 -2.48 -2.92
N LEU A 112 12.66 -1.82 -3.80
CA LEU A 112 11.67 -2.44 -4.67
C LEU A 112 12.25 -3.48 -5.64
N PHE A 113 13.47 -3.29 -6.13
CA PHE A 113 14.08 -4.12 -7.16
C PHE A 113 15.31 -4.87 -6.65
N GLY A 114 15.56 -6.08 -7.17
CA GLY A 114 16.84 -6.77 -7.04
C GLY A 114 17.99 -5.95 -7.66
N ALA A 115 19.22 -6.09 -7.14
CA ALA A 115 20.36 -5.30 -7.61
C ALA A 115 20.63 -5.49 -9.12
N ASP A 116 20.52 -6.72 -9.61
CA ASP A 116 20.77 -7.05 -11.02
C ASP A 116 19.69 -6.53 -11.97
N LEU A 117 18.47 -6.30 -11.46
CA LEU A 117 17.35 -5.79 -12.24
C LEU A 117 17.26 -4.27 -12.26
N GLU A 118 17.93 -3.59 -11.34
CA GLU A 118 17.85 -2.14 -11.20
C GLU A 118 18.20 -1.39 -12.49
N PRO A 119 19.30 -1.72 -13.23
CA PRO A 119 19.61 -1.04 -14.50
C PRO A 119 18.51 -1.19 -15.55
N VAL A 120 17.99 -2.40 -15.72
CA VAL A 120 16.93 -2.70 -16.68
C VAL A 120 15.62 -1.99 -16.31
N LYS A 121 15.30 -1.94 -15.00
CA LYS A 121 14.12 -1.23 -14.48
C LYS A 121 14.25 0.26 -14.67
N LYS A 122 15.45 0.82 -14.44
CA LYS A 122 15.72 2.23 -14.69
C LYS A 122 15.50 2.59 -16.15
N GLU A 123 16.05 1.80 -17.06
CA GLU A 123 15.91 2.04 -18.49
C GLU A 123 14.44 1.96 -18.95
N ALA A 124 13.68 0.97 -18.46
CA ALA A 124 12.25 0.86 -18.71
C ALA A 124 11.45 2.06 -18.15
N HIS A 125 11.79 2.52 -16.95
CA HIS A 125 11.21 3.70 -16.34
C HIS A 125 11.49 4.95 -17.17
N ASP A 126 12.74 5.19 -17.50
CA ASP A 126 13.17 6.36 -18.27
C ASP A 126 12.51 6.38 -19.66
N PHE A 127 12.36 5.21 -20.29
CA PHE A 127 11.62 5.10 -21.53
C PHE A 127 10.13 5.44 -21.35
N VAL A 128 9.47 4.87 -20.35
CA VAL A 128 8.03 5.09 -20.15
C VAL A 128 7.74 6.52 -19.69
N VAL A 129 8.51 7.08 -18.77
CA VAL A 129 8.24 8.40 -18.19
C VAL A 129 8.74 9.52 -19.09
N PHE A 130 9.98 9.43 -19.56
CA PHE A 130 10.66 10.51 -20.26
C PHE A 130 10.77 10.30 -21.77
N GLY A 131 10.52 9.08 -22.27
CA GLY A 131 10.68 8.73 -23.69
C GLY A 131 12.14 8.58 -24.10
N ILE A 132 13.04 8.32 -23.16
CA ILE A 132 14.45 8.09 -23.44
C ILE A 132 14.60 6.74 -24.16
N PRO A 133 15.29 6.67 -25.31
CA PRO A 133 15.51 5.40 -26.00
C PRO A 133 16.16 4.33 -25.14
N THR A 134 15.84 3.07 -25.40
CA THR A 134 16.29 1.93 -24.59
C THR A 134 17.18 0.99 -25.39
N THR A 135 18.21 0.45 -24.76
CA THR A 135 19.11 -0.54 -25.33
C THR A 135 18.67 -1.98 -25.05
N HIS A 136 18.01 -2.21 -23.90
CA HIS A 136 17.52 -3.52 -23.50
C HIS A 136 16.24 -3.94 -24.19
N PHE A 137 15.35 -2.98 -24.52
CA PHE A 137 14.03 -3.26 -25.10
C PHE A 137 14.00 -2.92 -26.59
N LYS A 138 14.79 -3.66 -27.38
CA LYS A 138 14.87 -3.43 -28.82
C LYS A 138 13.49 -3.43 -29.49
N GLU A 139 13.30 -2.50 -30.42
CA GLU A 139 12.05 -2.34 -31.20
C GLU A 139 10.82 -1.88 -30.39
N VAL A 140 10.90 -1.70 -29.08
CA VAL A 140 9.76 -1.23 -28.26
C VAL A 140 9.18 0.08 -28.78
N GLU A 141 10.02 0.97 -29.31
CA GLU A 141 9.63 2.27 -29.86
C GLU A 141 8.65 2.17 -31.03
N LYS A 142 8.66 1.04 -31.78
CA LYS A 142 7.69 0.77 -32.86
C LYS A 142 6.27 0.54 -32.34
N TYR A 143 6.14 0.07 -31.09
CA TYR A 143 4.87 -0.33 -30.46
C TYR A 143 4.38 0.68 -29.44
N VAL A 144 5.29 1.42 -28.82
CA VAL A 144 5.00 2.39 -27.76
C VAL A 144 5.14 3.79 -28.33
N THR A 145 4.06 4.29 -28.91
CA THR A 145 4.04 5.56 -29.67
C THR A 145 3.37 6.72 -28.92
N SER A 146 2.64 6.45 -27.83
CA SER A 146 1.93 7.48 -27.08
C SER A 146 2.89 8.46 -26.39
N LYS A 147 2.50 9.74 -26.35
CA LYS A 147 3.17 10.77 -25.55
C LYS A 147 2.66 10.82 -24.10
N ASP A 148 1.49 10.26 -23.83
CA ASP A 148 0.88 10.16 -22.51
C ASP A 148 1.52 9.03 -21.69
N ILE A 149 1.94 9.32 -20.46
CA ILE A 149 2.68 8.37 -19.60
C ILE A 149 1.83 7.12 -19.29
N HIS A 150 0.54 7.27 -18.99
CA HIS A 150 -0.34 6.12 -18.71
C HIS A 150 -0.49 5.22 -19.93
N LYS A 151 -0.78 5.81 -21.10
CA LYS A 151 -0.91 5.06 -22.35
C LYS A 151 0.42 4.41 -22.70
N ARG A 152 1.52 5.13 -22.55
CA ARG A 152 2.87 4.60 -22.80
C ARG A 152 3.17 3.40 -21.92
N ARG A 153 2.85 3.48 -20.62
CA ARG A 153 2.97 2.34 -19.70
C ARG A 153 2.12 1.15 -20.14
N ILE A 154 0.86 1.36 -20.49
CA ILE A 154 -0.04 0.29 -20.95
C ILE A 154 0.51 -0.38 -22.21
N GLN A 155 0.96 0.42 -23.19
CA GLN A 155 1.56 -0.08 -24.42
C GLN A 155 2.84 -0.87 -24.15
N PHE A 156 3.73 -0.36 -23.28
CA PHE A 156 4.95 -1.03 -22.88
C PHE A 156 4.66 -2.37 -22.18
N CYS A 157 3.75 -2.41 -21.23
CA CYS A 157 3.35 -3.64 -20.55
C CYS A 157 2.73 -4.67 -21.52
N GLY A 158 1.95 -4.19 -22.50
CA GLY A 158 1.39 -5.04 -23.55
C GLY A 158 2.46 -5.66 -24.44
N TRP A 159 3.38 -4.82 -24.92
CA TRP A 159 4.52 -5.27 -25.71
C TRP A 159 5.40 -6.26 -24.94
N PHE A 160 5.74 -5.95 -23.69
CA PHE A 160 6.58 -6.81 -22.85
C PHE A 160 5.97 -8.21 -22.65
N ARG A 161 4.65 -8.32 -22.38
CA ARG A 161 3.98 -9.62 -22.24
C ARG A 161 4.08 -10.48 -23.49
N GLN A 162 4.02 -9.87 -24.69
CA GLN A 162 4.15 -10.59 -25.96
C GLN A 162 5.58 -11.05 -26.24
N HIS A 163 6.59 -10.32 -25.75
CA HIS A 163 8.00 -10.57 -26.02
C HIS A 163 8.76 -11.21 -24.83
N LYS A 164 8.06 -11.52 -23.74
CA LYS A 164 8.62 -12.06 -22.50
C LYS A 164 9.53 -13.28 -22.74
N LYS A 165 9.09 -14.25 -23.54
CA LYS A 165 9.89 -15.48 -23.81
C LYS A 165 11.26 -15.19 -24.42
N ARG A 166 11.39 -14.14 -25.21
CA ARG A 166 12.67 -13.74 -25.81
C ARG A 166 13.63 -13.19 -24.74
N PHE A 167 13.11 -12.42 -23.80
CA PHE A 167 13.90 -11.93 -22.65
C PHE A 167 14.31 -13.05 -21.72
N ASP A 168 13.43 -14.00 -21.46
CA ASP A 168 13.74 -15.16 -20.61
C ASP A 168 14.90 -15.97 -21.21
N ILE A 169 14.99 -16.13 -22.54
CA ILE A 169 16.07 -16.85 -23.22
C ILE A 169 17.39 -16.07 -23.17
N GLU A 170 17.40 -14.78 -23.52
CA GLU A 170 18.62 -13.94 -23.48
C GLU A 170 19.18 -13.78 -22.06
N GLN A 171 18.34 -13.78 -21.04
CA GLN A 171 18.73 -13.79 -19.63
C GLN A 171 19.18 -15.17 -19.18
N LEU A 172 18.56 -16.25 -19.66
CA LEU A 172 18.96 -17.63 -19.37
C LEU A 172 20.36 -17.94 -19.92
N GLU A 173 20.70 -17.48 -21.12
CA GLU A 173 22.05 -17.61 -21.69
C GLU A 173 23.13 -16.88 -20.87
N ARG A 174 22.75 -15.76 -20.20
CA ARG A 174 23.63 -15.08 -19.24
C ARG A 174 23.71 -15.78 -17.89
N LEU A 175 22.64 -16.51 -17.50
CA LEU A 175 22.48 -17.16 -16.20
C LEU A 175 22.97 -18.61 -16.17
N GLU A 176 23.36 -19.22 -17.29
CA GLU A 176 23.97 -20.57 -17.33
C GLU A 176 25.26 -20.71 -16.49
N ARG A 177 25.77 -19.57 -15.98
CA ARG A 177 26.95 -19.50 -15.09
C ARG A 177 26.59 -19.38 -13.59
N LEU A 178 25.32 -19.39 -13.19
CA LEU A 178 24.88 -19.22 -11.78
C LEU A 178 24.00 -20.39 -11.33
N GLU A 179 24.12 -20.76 -10.05
CA GLU A 179 23.49 -21.94 -9.46
C GLU A 179 21.95 -21.96 -9.53
N GLN A 180 21.37 -23.18 -9.65
CA GLN A 180 19.95 -23.41 -9.99
C GLN A 180 18.90 -22.76 -9.06
N LEU A 181 19.20 -22.52 -7.79
CA LEU A 181 18.27 -21.93 -6.82
C LEU A 181 18.06 -20.41 -7.04
N GLU A 182 19.11 -19.67 -7.33
CA GLU A 182 19.02 -18.24 -7.69
C GLU A 182 18.26 -18.03 -9.00
N ARG A 183 18.22 -19.03 -9.87
CA ARG A 183 17.58 -19.00 -11.18
C ARG A 183 16.06 -18.94 -11.10
N LEU A 184 15.42 -19.69 -10.18
CA LEU A 184 13.97 -19.71 -9.98
C LEU A 184 13.45 -18.38 -9.37
N GLU A 185 14.15 -17.85 -8.38
CA GLU A 185 13.81 -16.56 -7.78
C GLU A 185 13.92 -15.40 -8.77
N ARG A 186 14.90 -15.43 -9.66
CA ARG A 186 15.07 -14.42 -10.72
C ARG A 186 14.02 -14.49 -11.83
N LEU A 187 13.58 -15.69 -12.21
CA LEU A 187 12.49 -15.86 -13.17
C LEU A 187 11.16 -15.29 -12.62
N GLU A 188 10.86 -15.52 -11.33
CA GLU A 188 9.71 -14.91 -10.68
C GLU A 188 9.79 -13.36 -10.63
N GLN A 189 11.00 -12.82 -10.43
CA GLN A 189 11.22 -11.37 -10.43
C GLN A 189 11.10 -10.78 -11.83
N LEU A 190 11.51 -11.49 -12.89
CA LEU A 190 11.29 -11.10 -14.29
C LEU A 190 9.81 -11.13 -14.66
N GLU A 191 9.03 -12.07 -14.12
CA GLU A 191 7.58 -12.10 -14.29
C GLU A 191 6.87 -10.86 -13.71
N ARG A 192 7.49 -10.21 -12.73
CA ARG A 192 7.03 -8.97 -12.12
C ARG A 192 7.54 -7.71 -12.84
N LEU A 193 8.30 -7.83 -13.96
CA LEU A 193 8.79 -6.69 -14.74
C LEU A 193 7.67 -5.69 -15.13
N PRO A 194 6.45 -6.11 -15.52
CA PRO A 194 5.38 -5.17 -15.82
C PRO A 194 4.77 -4.47 -14.59
N ARG A 195 5.12 -4.89 -13.36
CA ARG A 195 4.71 -4.20 -12.13
C ARG A 195 5.73 -3.11 -11.83
N PHE A 196 5.55 -1.96 -12.47
CA PHE A 196 6.36 -0.78 -12.20
C PHE A 196 5.89 -0.07 -10.93
N ASP A 197 6.82 0.66 -10.30
CA ASP A 197 6.57 1.78 -9.41
C ASP A 197 5.41 2.67 -9.88
N LEU A 198 5.27 2.88 -11.20
CA LEU A 198 4.17 3.63 -11.82
C LEU A 198 2.77 3.09 -11.49
N GLN A 199 2.60 1.77 -11.27
CA GLN A 199 1.31 1.23 -10.82
C GLN A 199 0.98 1.67 -9.38
N GLN A 200 1.98 1.81 -8.55
CA GLN A 200 1.84 2.31 -7.18
C GLN A 200 1.52 3.81 -7.19
N LEU A 201 2.15 4.56 -8.10
CA LEU A 201 1.90 5.98 -8.31
C LEU A 201 0.47 6.27 -8.78
N GLU A 202 -0.12 5.40 -9.61
CA GLU A 202 -1.53 5.54 -10.01
C GLU A 202 -2.49 5.50 -8.81
N GLN A 203 -2.16 4.77 -7.75
CA GLN A 203 -2.98 4.77 -6.54
C GLN A 203 -2.89 6.13 -5.80
N LEU A 204 -1.73 6.75 -5.77
CA LEU A 204 -1.56 8.11 -5.22
C LEU A 204 -2.34 9.13 -6.05
N GLU A 205 -2.27 9.04 -7.39
CA GLU A 205 -2.98 9.96 -8.28
C GLU A 205 -4.51 9.87 -8.11
N ARG A 206 -5.05 8.69 -7.89
CA ARG A 206 -6.50 8.49 -7.65
C ARG A 206 -7.01 9.20 -6.40
N LEU A 207 -6.19 9.40 -5.39
CA LEU A 207 -6.59 10.12 -4.17
C LEU A 207 -6.94 11.59 -4.45
N GLN A 208 -6.38 12.19 -5.49
CA GLN A 208 -6.72 13.56 -5.92
C GLN A 208 -8.22 13.75 -6.19
N GLN A 209 -8.93 12.68 -6.57
CA GLN A 209 -10.37 12.75 -6.87
C GLN A 209 -11.25 12.85 -5.62
N LEU A 210 -10.66 12.68 -4.43
CA LEU A 210 -11.40 12.80 -3.18
C LEU A 210 -11.52 14.28 -2.78
N GLU A 211 -12.74 14.71 -2.49
CA GLU A 211 -12.98 16.05 -1.98
C GLU A 211 -12.34 16.27 -0.60
N GLN A 212 -12.03 17.54 -0.29
CA GLN A 212 -11.33 17.96 0.92
C GLN A 212 -12.20 17.90 2.19
N HIS A 213 -12.50 16.71 2.69
CA HIS A 213 -13.22 16.53 3.96
C HIS A 213 -12.45 15.66 4.96
N PHE A 214 -11.12 15.66 4.85
CA PHE A 214 -10.25 14.94 5.75
C PHE A 214 -9.59 15.85 6.78
N LEU A 215 -9.60 15.38 8.02
CA LEU A 215 -8.80 15.93 9.10
C LEU A 215 -7.61 14.99 9.34
N PHE A 216 -6.41 15.54 9.42
CA PHE A 216 -5.20 14.76 9.65
C PHE A 216 -4.61 15.07 11.01
N SER A 217 -4.32 14.03 11.80
CA SER A 217 -3.51 14.11 13.00
C SER A 217 -2.33 13.12 12.91
N CYS A 218 -1.32 13.37 13.74
CA CYS A 218 -0.17 12.51 13.86
C CYS A 218 0.14 12.35 15.34
N GLY A 219 -0.14 11.16 15.90
CA GLY A 219 0.05 10.89 17.31
C GLY A 219 -0.51 9.54 17.75
N SER A 220 -0.39 9.27 19.04
CA SER A 220 -0.91 8.05 19.63
C SER A 220 -2.45 8.03 19.62
N TYR A 221 -3.02 6.82 19.43
CA TYR A 221 -4.46 6.60 19.59
C TYR A 221 -4.95 6.98 21.00
N ALA A 222 -4.08 6.87 22.01
CA ALA A 222 -4.40 7.19 23.40
C ALA A 222 -4.66 8.68 23.64
N GLU A 223 -4.14 9.56 22.79
CA GLU A 223 -4.32 11.02 22.83
C GLU A 223 -5.65 11.47 22.22
N TYR A 224 -6.39 10.53 21.58
CA TYR A 224 -7.63 10.86 20.90
C TYR A 224 -8.72 11.37 21.86
N GLN A 225 -9.36 12.46 21.46
CA GLN A 225 -10.46 13.08 22.20
C GLN A 225 -11.78 12.89 21.44
N TYR A 226 -12.68 12.11 22.03
CA TYR A 226 -14.00 11.82 21.49
C TYR A 226 -14.86 13.06 21.40
N GLN A 227 -15.60 13.16 20.32
CA GLN A 227 -16.68 14.15 20.13
C GLN A 227 -18.00 13.41 19.86
N ASP A 228 -19.11 13.99 20.32
CA ASP A 228 -20.41 13.38 20.12
C ASP A 228 -20.76 13.19 18.64
N GLY A 229 -21.09 11.95 18.27
CA GLY A 229 -21.32 11.53 16.90
C GLY A 229 -20.11 10.95 16.18
N ASP A 230 -18.97 10.75 16.88
CA ASP A 230 -17.80 10.06 16.33
C ASP A 230 -18.03 8.56 16.24
N ILE A 231 -17.61 7.97 15.15
CA ILE A 231 -17.49 6.52 14.94
C ILE A 231 -16.01 6.18 14.97
N VAL A 232 -15.58 5.57 16.08
CA VAL A 232 -14.15 5.30 16.35
C VAL A 232 -13.76 3.91 15.85
N TYR A 233 -12.79 3.86 14.95
CA TYR A 233 -12.25 2.63 14.39
C TYR A 233 -10.74 2.56 14.60
N CYS A 234 -10.26 1.38 14.97
CA CYS A 234 -8.85 1.08 15.21
C CYS A 234 -8.42 -0.17 14.40
N ASP A 235 -7.26 -0.08 13.77
CA ASP A 235 -6.60 -1.20 13.09
C ASP A 235 -5.16 -1.33 13.60
N PRO A 236 -4.97 -1.74 14.87
CA PRO A 236 -3.63 -1.84 15.45
C PRO A 236 -2.80 -2.92 14.76
N PRO A 237 -1.45 -2.90 14.88
CA PRO A 237 -0.62 -4.03 14.50
C PRO A 237 -1.14 -5.31 15.17
N TYR A 238 -1.24 -6.42 14.41
CA TYR A 238 -1.78 -7.66 14.96
C TYR A 238 -0.71 -8.47 15.68
N GLU A 239 -1.14 -9.21 16.71
CA GLU A 239 -0.26 -10.14 17.43
C GLU A 239 0.34 -11.17 16.47
N ASN A 240 1.60 -11.53 16.67
CA ASN A 240 2.34 -12.52 15.87
C ASN A 240 2.47 -12.17 14.37
N THR A 241 2.32 -10.91 13.99
CA THR A 241 2.60 -10.45 12.63
C THR A 241 4.02 -9.90 12.49
N ALA A 242 4.46 -9.71 11.22
CA ALA A 242 5.78 -9.16 10.93
C ALA A 242 6.02 -7.84 11.66
N ASP A 243 7.17 -7.77 12.32
CA ASP A 243 7.62 -6.66 13.13
C ASP A 243 7.58 -5.32 12.37
N TYR A 244 6.77 -4.38 12.84
CA TYR A 244 6.70 -3.00 12.35
C TYR A 244 7.77 -2.09 12.98
N GLY A 245 8.76 -2.69 13.66
CA GLY A 245 9.90 -1.97 14.25
C GLY A 245 9.70 -1.53 15.70
N ASN A 246 8.49 -1.62 16.25
CA ASN A 246 8.18 -1.41 17.66
C ASN A 246 7.21 -2.49 18.13
N THR A 247 7.47 -3.05 19.30
CA THR A 247 6.50 -3.94 19.98
C THR A 247 5.26 -3.12 20.36
N PHE A 248 4.12 -3.40 19.70
CA PHE A 248 2.86 -2.77 20.05
C PHE A 248 2.33 -3.39 21.35
N ASP A 249 1.97 -2.55 22.31
CA ASP A 249 1.41 -2.99 23.59
C ASP A 249 -0.10 -3.26 23.45
N HIS A 250 -0.44 -4.52 23.20
CA HIS A 250 -1.82 -4.97 23.03
C HIS A 250 -2.62 -4.92 24.33
N GLU A 251 -1.99 -5.17 25.49
CA GLU A 251 -2.67 -5.12 26.78
C GLU A 251 -3.13 -3.68 27.08
N SER A 252 -2.26 -2.72 26.95
CA SER A 252 -2.60 -1.30 27.10
C SER A 252 -3.65 -0.85 26.10
N PHE A 253 -3.62 -1.35 24.84
CA PHE A 253 -4.63 -1.04 23.85
C PHE A 253 -6.00 -1.62 24.23
N TYR A 254 -6.07 -2.89 24.65
CA TYR A 254 -7.33 -3.52 25.05
C TYR A 254 -7.91 -2.87 26.33
N GLU A 255 -7.08 -2.49 27.30
CA GLU A 255 -7.51 -1.74 28.47
C GLU A 255 -8.06 -0.37 28.06
N TRP A 256 -7.36 0.32 27.16
CA TRP A 256 -7.85 1.59 26.61
C TRP A 256 -9.21 1.42 25.94
N VAL A 257 -9.43 0.40 25.10
CA VAL A 257 -10.72 0.13 24.46
C VAL A 257 -11.80 -0.15 25.50
N HIS A 258 -11.53 -0.97 26.52
CA HIS A 258 -12.48 -1.33 27.58
C HIS A 258 -12.92 -0.12 28.41
N THR A 259 -12.01 0.79 28.69
CA THR A 259 -12.27 1.95 29.56
C THR A 259 -12.99 3.11 28.85
N ARG A 260 -13.20 3.03 27.53
CA ARG A 260 -13.89 4.12 26.81
C ARG A 260 -15.38 4.19 27.14
N PRO A 261 -15.89 5.39 27.45
CA PRO A 261 -17.32 5.59 27.67
C PRO A 261 -18.16 5.59 26.38
N TYR A 262 -17.53 5.45 25.23
CA TYR A 262 -18.12 5.38 23.88
C TYR A 262 -17.77 4.08 23.20
N GLN A 263 -18.45 3.78 22.06
CA GLN A 263 -18.20 2.58 21.30
C GLN A 263 -16.92 2.71 20.48
N VAL A 264 -16.05 1.70 20.59
CA VAL A 264 -14.84 1.53 19.77
C VAL A 264 -14.98 0.26 18.97
N TRP A 265 -14.68 0.35 17.68
CA TRP A 265 -14.61 -0.77 16.75
C TRP A 265 -13.14 -1.02 16.42
N PHE A 266 -12.71 -2.28 16.42
CA PHE A 266 -11.33 -2.58 16.04
C PHE A 266 -11.19 -3.89 15.29
N SER A 267 -10.21 -3.93 14.38
CA SER A 267 -9.82 -5.14 13.66
C SER A 267 -8.75 -5.91 14.41
N SER A 268 -8.80 -7.23 14.36
CA SER A 268 -7.76 -8.13 14.84
C SER A 268 -7.93 -9.52 14.23
N TYR A 269 -7.00 -10.44 14.53
CA TYR A 269 -7.22 -11.85 14.23
C TYR A 269 -8.18 -12.47 15.24
N GLN A 270 -8.62 -13.72 14.94
CA GLN A 270 -9.52 -14.48 15.80
C GLN A 270 -8.89 -14.73 17.19
N GLY A 271 -9.72 -14.72 18.24
CA GLY A 271 -9.34 -15.14 19.58
C GLY A 271 -9.19 -14.02 20.62
N VAL A 272 -9.47 -12.78 20.26
CA VAL A 272 -9.48 -11.67 21.25
C VAL A 272 -10.63 -11.88 22.24
N LYS A 273 -10.29 -11.99 23.54
CA LYS A 273 -11.25 -12.21 24.63
C LYS A 273 -11.76 -10.88 25.21
N GLY A 274 -12.97 -10.92 25.79
CA GLY A 274 -13.54 -9.76 26.48
C GLY A 274 -14.23 -8.73 25.57
N PHE A 275 -14.29 -8.95 24.26
CA PHE A 275 -14.93 -8.08 23.29
C PHE A 275 -15.97 -8.84 22.46
N ARG A 276 -16.98 -8.13 22.00
CA ARG A 276 -17.99 -8.72 21.12
C ARG A 276 -17.45 -8.85 19.71
N LEU A 277 -17.42 -10.07 19.17
CA LEU A 277 -17.15 -10.33 17.77
C LEU A 277 -18.39 -9.92 16.94
N VAL A 278 -18.19 -9.00 16.00
CA VAL A 278 -19.25 -8.47 15.12
C VAL A 278 -19.21 -9.16 13.76
N TRP A 279 -18.03 -9.45 13.26
CA TRP A 279 -17.84 -10.03 11.93
C TRP A 279 -16.48 -10.73 11.84
N ALA A 280 -16.44 -11.79 11.02
CA ALA A 280 -15.21 -12.49 10.70
C ALA A 280 -15.19 -12.88 9.22
N LYS A 281 -14.02 -12.81 8.60
CA LYS A 281 -13.80 -13.26 7.22
C LYS A 281 -12.49 -14.02 7.12
N GLN A 282 -12.55 -15.18 6.51
CA GLN A 282 -11.37 -15.96 6.19
C GLN A 282 -10.55 -15.28 5.10
N LEU A 283 -9.29 -15.05 5.37
CA LEU A 283 -8.30 -14.54 4.41
C LEU A 283 -7.22 -15.60 4.20
N ARG A 284 -6.86 -15.84 2.93
CA ARG A 284 -5.66 -16.62 2.60
C ARG A 284 -4.48 -15.66 2.58
N SER A 285 -3.48 -15.90 3.42
CA SER A 285 -2.23 -15.15 3.32
C SER A 285 -1.47 -15.60 2.06
N SER A 286 -1.06 -14.66 1.22
CA SER A 286 -0.27 -14.91 0.01
C SER A 286 1.25 -14.78 0.23
N LEU A 287 1.70 -14.61 1.47
CA LEU A 287 3.09 -14.36 1.83
C LEU A 287 3.64 -15.55 2.66
N GLY A 288 3.99 -16.64 1.99
CA GLY A 288 4.69 -17.75 2.62
C GLY A 288 4.89 -18.88 1.63
N ALA A 289 6.12 -19.14 1.26
CA ALA A 289 6.48 -20.38 0.56
C ALA A 289 6.20 -21.55 1.52
N GLY A 290 5.14 -22.32 1.28
CA GLY A 290 4.99 -23.67 1.84
C GLY A 290 3.90 -23.90 2.87
N ASN A 291 3.35 -22.92 3.58
CA ASN A 291 2.19 -23.12 4.47
C ASN A 291 1.20 -21.96 4.33
N SER A 292 0.07 -22.19 3.68
CA SER A 292 -1.05 -21.27 3.69
C SER A 292 -1.73 -21.31 5.07
N SER A 293 -1.30 -20.45 5.99
CA SER A 293 -2.06 -20.25 7.23
C SER A 293 -3.38 -19.58 6.90
N ILE A 294 -4.46 -20.20 7.34
CA ILE A 294 -5.80 -19.65 7.24
C ILE A 294 -5.98 -18.72 8.44
N ASN A 295 -5.99 -17.42 8.19
CA ASN A 295 -6.26 -16.43 9.22
C ASN A 295 -7.67 -15.86 9.04
N TYR A 296 -8.35 -15.59 10.15
CA TYR A 296 -9.63 -14.89 10.14
C TYR A 296 -9.40 -13.43 10.52
N GLU A 297 -9.75 -12.54 9.61
CA GLU A 297 -9.87 -11.13 9.90
C GLU A 297 -11.19 -10.88 10.60
N CYS A 298 -11.14 -10.27 11.77
CA CYS A 298 -12.29 -10.09 12.66
C CYS A 298 -12.51 -8.61 12.96
N LEU A 299 -13.77 -8.22 13.13
CA LEU A 299 -14.17 -6.92 13.66
C LEU A 299 -14.78 -7.12 15.04
N TYR A 300 -14.24 -6.42 16.01
CA TYR A 300 -14.68 -6.45 17.41
C TYR A 300 -15.20 -5.08 17.87
N THR A 301 -15.95 -5.08 18.98
CA THR A 301 -16.38 -3.86 19.66
C THR A 301 -16.43 -4.08 21.19
N ASN A 302 -16.23 -2.99 21.95
CA ASN A 302 -16.32 -2.99 23.41
C ASN A 302 -17.76 -2.93 23.94
N ARG A 303 -18.75 -2.75 23.10
CA ARG A 303 -20.16 -2.67 23.49
C ARG A 303 -21.02 -3.66 22.72
N GLY A 304 -21.98 -4.22 23.43
CA GLY A 304 -22.98 -5.17 22.92
C GLY A 304 -24.23 -4.46 22.40
#